data_d7980dabf3e1339752e5a796baae45f6
#
_entry.id   d7980dabf3e1339752e5a796baae45f6
#
_cell.length_a   1.000
_cell.length_b   1.000
_cell.length_c   1.000
_cell.angle_alpha   90.00
_cell.angle_beta   90.00
_cell.angle_gamma   90.00
#
_symmetry.space_group_name_H-M   'P 1'
#
loop_
_entity.id
_entity.type
_entity.pdbx_description
1 polymer ?
#
loop_
_entity_poly.entity_id
_entity_poly.type
_entity_poly.pdbx_seq_one_letter_code
_entity_poly.pdbx_strand_id
1 'polypeptide(L)'
;MTDGELAQVESALVQQLRQSLGMLQVAFDAAAEAMLIIDSSRAIHWANQAAASLLVDGVPIQLVSRHLEDVTTLLDEAAAVLTSAHCLHHDLPLPVQAGQDRIRLRLSNGALTDAQRIRWQPIALAAEPFLLITIQDLTPEEEALRQQKAFMTDLSHELRTPLAIVTGTLQRLLRDAEPAGHGRDRLHVAWEEVRRMHQLLEHLTLMTSLQVDPRLTGEHRQSLEPLLRQWHRQIPSTLRDRVHLAFAGSQVSPSVRLDPQALWLALDLLVDNAVRHGVADQPIQLVLQPDGAGTSCVLEIISVGAAAPVGPDALLGWLRPFVRAELDRDAHRVEGAGLGLSLVRQLVESWGGTVALAQRQSSPDQQTETCVTVTVPLQEPLGGFEAAPGDEQTDPV
;
A
#
# COMPACT_ATOMS: atom_id res chain seq x y z
N MET A 1 42.78 8.94 -47.62
CA MET A 1 41.33 8.97 -47.46
C MET A 1 40.75 9.78 -48.57
N THR A 2 39.85 9.23 -49.32
CA THR A 2 39.15 9.92 -50.40
C THR A 2 38.02 10.79 -49.80
N ASP A 3 37.64 11.88 -50.49
CA ASP A 3 36.53 12.77 -50.02
C ASP A 3 35.23 11.99 -49.71
N GLY A 4 35.01 10.86 -50.39
CA GLY A 4 33.87 9.99 -50.13
C GLY A 4 33.96 9.23 -48.79
N GLU A 5 35.14 8.83 -48.35
CA GLU A 5 35.34 8.12 -47.09
C GLU A 5 35.15 9.11 -45.89
N LEU A 6 35.59 10.35 -46.06
CA LEU A 6 35.39 11.41 -45.07
C LEU A 6 33.89 11.72 -44.86
N ALA A 7 33.13 11.86 -45.93
CA ALA A 7 31.72 12.12 -45.90
C ALA A 7 30.92 10.97 -45.25
N GLN A 8 31.31 9.70 -45.50
CA GLN A 8 30.70 8.55 -44.84
C GLN A 8 30.98 8.50 -43.32
N VAL A 9 32.22 8.78 -42.90
CA VAL A 9 32.62 8.83 -41.49
C VAL A 9 31.89 9.95 -40.77
N GLU A 10 31.76 11.13 -41.38
CA GLU A 10 31.01 12.27 -40.83
C GLU A 10 29.52 11.96 -40.68
N SER A 11 28.92 11.37 -41.68
CA SER A 11 27.51 10.91 -41.63
C SER A 11 27.26 9.91 -40.52
N ALA A 12 28.15 8.89 -40.38
CA ALA A 12 28.06 7.88 -39.33
C ALA A 12 28.21 8.50 -37.92
N LEU A 13 29.15 9.44 -37.76
CA LEU A 13 29.36 10.14 -36.49
C LEU A 13 28.16 11.00 -36.10
N VAL A 14 27.56 11.73 -37.04
CA VAL A 14 26.34 12.53 -36.83
C VAL A 14 25.17 11.63 -36.44
N GLN A 15 25.01 10.47 -37.09
CA GLN A 15 23.97 9.53 -36.77
C GLN A 15 24.15 8.91 -35.37
N GLN A 16 25.37 8.53 -35.02
CA GLN A 16 25.71 8.01 -33.70
C GLN A 16 25.47 9.05 -32.61
N LEU A 17 25.84 10.32 -32.86
CA LEU A 17 25.59 11.43 -31.94
C LEU A 17 24.08 11.67 -31.71
N ARG A 18 23.28 11.67 -32.80
CA ARG A 18 21.83 11.77 -32.70
C ARG A 18 21.20 10.64 -31.91
N GLN A 19 21.67 9.41 -32.13
CA GLN A 19 21.18 8.26 -31.39
C GLN A 19 21.52 8.35 -29.89
N SER A 20 22.76 8.75 -29.57
CA SER A 20 23.19 8.94 -28.17
C SER A 20 22.40 10.06 -27.48
N LEU A 21 22.19 11.19 -28.14
CA LEU A 21 21.35 12.29 -27.62
C LEU A 21 19.90 11.85 -27.42
N GLY A 22 19.34 11.09 -28.35
CA GLY A 22 17.98 10.55 -28.20
C GLY A 22 17.86 9.59 -27.01
N MET A 23 18.85 8.72 -26.79
CA MET A 23 18.86 7.83 -25.62
C MET A 23 18.96 8.62 -24.30
N LEU A 24 19.83 9.63 -24.25
CA LEU A 24 19.95 10.50 -23.06
C LEU A 24 18.65 11.25 -22.79
N GLN A 25 18.01 11.77 -23.82
CA GLN A 25 16.72 12.45 -23.67
C GLN A 25 15.65 11.50 -23.11
N VAL A 26 15.52 10.31 -23.65
CA VAL A 26 14.57 9.29 -23.14
C VAL A 26 14.88 8.91 -21.69
N ALA A 27 16.16 8.77 -21.33
CA ALA A 27 16.58 8.46 -19.97
C ALA A 27 16.22 9.58 -18.98
N PHE A 28 16.41 10.84 -19.37
CA PHE A 28 16.05 12.00 -18.54
C PHE A 28 14.52 12.19 -18.46
N ASP A 29 13.77 11.94 -19.54
CA ASP A 29 12.32 12.02 -19.54
C ASP A 29 11.68 10.88 -18.72
N ALA A 30 12.35 9.74 -18.60
CA ALA A 30 11.93 8.63 -17.74
C ALA A 30 12.24 8.86 -16.24
N ALA A 31 13.04 9.88 -15.89
CA ALA A 31 13.32 10.22 -14.51
C ALA A 31 12.05 10.73 -13.81
N ALA A 32 11.79 10.24 -12.59
CA ALA A 32 10.66 10.67 -11.78
C ALA A 32 10.84 12.09 -11.21
N GLU A 33 12.09 12.56 -11.08
CA GLU A 33 12.42 13.88 -10.56
C GLU A 33 12.27 14.93 -11.68
N ALA A 34 11.64 16.06 -11.36
CA ALA A 34 11.57 17.20 -12.28
C ALA A 34 12.95 17.87 -12.39
N MET A 35 13.45 18.02 -13.63
CA MET A 35 14.77 18.58 -13.92
C MET A 35 14.67 19.76 -14.87
N LEU A 36 15.41 20.84 -14.56
CA LEU A 36 15.46 22.07 -15.33
C LEU A 36 16.92 22.53 -15.45
N ILE A 37 17.28 23.11 -16.60
CA ILE A 37 18.53 23.85 -16.78
C ILE A 37 18.17 25.30 -17.08
N ILE A 38 18.68 26.21 -16.26
CA ILE A 38 18.46 27.66 -16.44
C ILE A 38 19.78 28.37 -16.64
N ASP A 39 19.78 29.49 -17.35
CA ASP A 39 20.93 30.37 -17.53
C ASP A 39 20.98 31.48 -16.47
N SER A 40 21.98 32.38 -16.61
CA SER A 40 22.19 33.52 -15.71
C SER A 40 21.02 34.53 -15.69
N SER A 41 20.19 34.55 -16.71
CA SER A 41 18.93 35.34 -16.76
C SER A 41 17.73 34.59 -16.17
N ARG A 42 17.94 33.34 -15.71
CA ARG A 42 16.92 32.39 -15.23
C ARG A 42 15.95 31.92 -16.30
N ALA A 43 16.31 32.09 -17.56
CA ALA A 43 15.56 31.48 -18.66
C ALA A 43 15.80 29.98 -18.70
N ILE A 44 14.75 29.22 -18.88
CA ILE A 44 14.78 27.74 -18.94
C ILE A 44 15.26 27.34 -20.33
N HIS A 45 16.42 26.72 -20.41
CA HIS A 45 17.03 26.20 -21.63
C HIS A 45 16.60 24.77 -21.92
N TRP A 46 16.36 24.01 -20.85
CA TRP A 46 15.95 22.62 -20.97
C TRP A 46 15.12 22.19 -19.75
N ALA A 47 14.17 21.28 -19.99
CA ALA A 47 13.36 20.66 -18.97
C ALA A 47 13.01 19.22 -19.40
N ASN A 48 12.88 18.29 -18.44
CA ASN A 48 12.38 16.96 -18.70
C ASN A 48 10.84 16.91 -18.62
N GLN A 49 10.27 15.75 -18.96
CA GLN A 49 8.82 15.53 -18.92
C GLN A 49 8.23 15.71 -17.51
N ALA A 50 8.94 15.25 -16.46
CA ALA A 50 8.48 15.41 -15.08
C ALA A 50 8.38 16.90 -14.68
N ALA A 51 9.32 17.74 -15.09
CA ALA A 51 9.27 19.20 -14.86
C ALA A 51 8.08 19.84 -15.60
N ALA A 52 7.82 19.43 -16.83
CA ALA A 52 6.70 19.96 -17.60
C ALA A 52 5.35 19.56 -17.00
N SER A 53 5.23 18.31 -16.54
CA SER A 53 4.02 17.84 -15.84
C SER A 53 3.81 18.56 -14.51
N LEU A 54 4.88 18.84 -13.74
CA LEU A 54 4.79 19.53 -12.46
C LEU A 54 4.42 21.02 -12.63
N LEU A 55 5.04 21.74 -13.57
CA LEU A 55 5.02 23.19 -13.60
C LEU A 55 3.95 23.77 -14.53
N VAL A 56 3.58 23.06 -15.63
CA VAL A 56 2.66 23.59 -16.66
C VAL A 56 1.57 22.60 -17.06
N ASP A 57 1.56 21.39 -16.47
CA ASP A 57 0.66 20.28 -16.83
C ASP A 57 0.68 20.01 -18.35
N GLY A 58 1.88 19.96 -18.92
CA GLY A 58 2.06 19.93 -20.37
C GLY A 58 3.31 19.19 -20.83
N VAL A 59 3.95 19.74 -21.85
CA VAL A 59 5.14 19.16 -22.50
C VAL A 59 6.37 20.09 -22.32
N PRO A 60 7.62 19.55 -22.32
CA PRO A 60 8.85 20.28 -22.03
C PRO A 60 9.05 21.54 -22.86
N ILE A 61 8.62 21.54 -24.14
CA ILE A 61 8.76 22.68 -25.03
C ILE A 61 8.02 23.94 -24.54
N GLN A 62 6.98 23.78 -23.72
CA GLN A 62 6.22 24.90 -23.16
C GLN A 62 6.99 25.65 -22.05
N LEU A 63 8.04 25.04 -21.50
CA LEU A 63 8.91 25.63 -20.50
C LEU A 63 10.12 26.34 -21.11
N VAL A 64 10.60 25.86 -22.26
CA VAL A 64 11.81 26.38 -22.90
C VAL A 64 11.64 27.86 -23.28
N SER A 65 12.65 28.67 -22.98
CA SER A 65 12.71 30.12 -23.17
C SER A 65 11.78 30.95 -22.27
N ARG A 66 11.09 30.33 -21.30
CA ARG A 66 10.37 31.06 -20.24
C ARG A 66 11.30 31.32 -19.05
N HIS A 67 11.06 32.38 -18.31
CA HIS A 67 11.75 32.59 -17.04
C HIS A 67 11.13 31.70 -15.95
N LEU A 68 11.95 31.24 -15.01
CA LEU A 68 11.50 30.37 -13.92
C LEU A 68 10.40 31.04 -13.09
N GLU A 69 10.50 32.35 -12.88
CA GLU A 69 9.54 33.16 -12.13
C GLU A 69 8.16 33.28 -12.79
N ASP A 70 8.12 33.17 -14.14
CA ASP A 70 6.86 33.20 -14.90
C ASP A 70 6.09 31.87 -14.78
N VAL A 71 6.79 30.82 -14.40
CA VAL A 71 6.23 29.46 -14.32
C VAL A 71 5.88 29.08 -12.90
N THR A 72 6.71 29.50 -11.94
CA THR A 72 6.54 29.14 -10.53
C THR A 72 7.14 30.18 -9.60
N THR A 73 6.55 30.31 -8.41
CA THR A 73 7.11 31.09 -7.32
C THR A 73 7.64 30.12 -6.26
N LEU A 74 8.92 30.27 -5.89
CA LEU A 74 9.52 29.48 -4.82
C LEU A 74 9.11 30.04 -3.45
N LEU A 75 8.63 29.16 -2.58
CA LEU A 75 8.17 29.49 -1.24
C LEU A 75 8.95 28.65 -0.23
N ASP A 76 9.09 29.17 0.98
CA ASP A 76 9.64 28.40 2.10
C ASP A 76 8.64 27.35 2.62
N GLU A 77 9.00 26.59 3.64
CA GLU A 77 8.13 25.58 4.26
C GLU A 77 6.84 26.19 4.85
N ALA A 78 6.89 27.46 5.27
CA ALA A 78 5.74 28.20 5.80
C ALA A 78 4.86 28.82 4.70
N ALA A 79 5.12 28.52 3.43
CA ALA A 79 4.46 29.09 2.24
C ALA A 79 4.64 30.62 2.09
N ALA A 80 5.68 31.21 2.68
CA ALA A 80 6.10 32.58 2.41
C ALA A 80 7.08 32.61 1.24
N VAL A 81 7.06 33.70 0.44
CA VAL A 81 7.99 33.86 -0.68
C VAL A 81 9.42 33.90 -0.15
N LEU A 82 10.32 33.18 -0.84
CA LEU A 82 11.75 33.17 -0.47
C LEU A 82 12.28 34.60 -0.40
N THR A 83 12.98 34.89 0.69
CA THR A 83 13.58 36.23 0.89
C THR A 83 14.93 36.33 0.15
N SER A 84 15.45 37.57 -0.03
CA SER A 84 16.77 37.83 -0.62
C SER A 84 17.93 37.19 0.18
N ALA A 85 17.69 36.58 1.32
CA ALA A 85 18.66 35.78 2.04
C ALA A 85 18.88 34.38 1.42
N HIS A 86 17.91 33.90 0.63
CA HIS A 86 18.00 32.58 0.01
C HIS A 86 18.73 32.67 -1.34
N CYS A 87 19.68 31.76 -1.59
CA CYS A 87 20.56 31.79 -2.78
C CYS A 87 19.81 31.62 -4.12
N LEU A 88 18.57 31.06 -4.13
CA LEU A 88 17.72 30.98 -5.32
C LEU A 88 16.79 32.19 -5.48
N HIS A 89 16.88 33.23 -4.64
CA HIS A 89 16.06 34.43 -4.81
C HIS A 89 16.33 35.09 -6.16
N HIS A 90 15.29 35.60 -6.81
CA HIS A 90 15.33 36.08 -8.19
C HIS A 90 16.27 37.28 -8.41
N ASP A 91 16.46 38.12 -7.39
CA ASP A 91 17.36 39.28 -7.46
C ASP A 91 18.86 38.94 -7.29
N LEU A 92 19.18 37.68 -6.98
CA LEU A 92 20.58 37.27 -6.77
C LEU A 92 21.15 36.61 -8.03
N PRO A 93 22.49 36.69 -8.23
CA PRO A 93 23.14 35.91 -9.27
C PRO A 93 22.98 34.40 -9.00
N LEU A 94 23.15 33.57 -10.03
CA LEU A 94 23.09 32.13 -9.86
C LEU A 94 24.09 31.65 -8.79
N PRO A 95 23.71 30.73 -7.92
CA PRO A 95 24.60 30.19 -6.91
C PRO A 95 25.80 29.49 -7.55
N VAL A 96 26.99 29.76 -7.03
CA VAL A 96 28.26 29.16 -7.50
C VAL A 96 28.56 27.82 -6.81
N GLN A 97 27.83 27.47 -5.76
CA GLN A 97 27.96 26.22 -5.03
C GLN A 97 26.69 25.42 -5.14
N ALA A 98 26.82 24.08 -5.25
CA ALA A 98 25.71 23.18 -5.18
C ALA A 98 25.05 23.23 -3.80
N GLY A 99 23.74 23.04 -3.75
CA GLY A 99 22.99 23.03 -2.53
C GLY A 99 21.64 22.34 -2.67
N GLN A 100 20.93 22.28 -1.57
CA GLN A 100 19.57 21.76 -1.53
C GLN A 100 18.78 22.44 -0.42
N ASP A 101 17.47 22.53 -0.60
CA ASP A 101 16.57 23.04 0.42
C ASP A 101 15.20 22.40 0.29
N ARG A 102 14.34 22.61 1.31
CA ARG A 102 12.92 22.22 1.28
C ARG A 102 12.10 23.45 0.99
N ILE A 103 11.28 23.36 -0.04
CA ILE A 103 10.47 24.47 -0.55
C ILE A 103 9.05 23.99 -0.85
N ARG A 104 8.17 24.94 -1.10
CA ARG A 104 6.91 24.74 -1.80
C ARG A 104 6.92 25.54 -3.09
N LEU A 105 6.12 25.13 -4.06
CA LEU A 105 5.98 25.83 -5.31
C LEU A 105 4.56 26.38 -5.40
N ARG A 106 4.44 27.64 -5.78
CA ARG A 106 3.18 28.21 -6.25
C ARG A 106 3.22 28.25 -7.76
N LEU A 107 2.39 27.43 -8.38
CA LEU A 107 2.32 27.31 -9.83
C LEU A 107 1.63 28.51 -10.45
N SER A 108 1.80 28.73 -11.76
CA SER A 108 1.20 29.82 -12.51
C SER A 108 -0.35 29.84 -12.47
N ASN A 109 -0.98 28.68 -12.25
CA ASN A 109 -2.43 28.54 -12.04
C ASN A 109 -2.89 28.88 -10.60
N GLY A 110 -1.97 29.29 -9.72
CA GLY A 110 -2.23 29.59 -8.30
C GLY A 110 -2.23 28.39 -7.38
N ALA A 111 -2.09 27.16 -7.87
CA ALA A 111 -2.02 25.97 -7.05
C ALA A 111 -0.72 25.98 -6.20
N LEU A 112 -0.82 25.52 -4.95
CA LEU A 112 0.31 25.33 -4.06
C LEU A 112 0.64 23.83 -4.01
N THR A 113 1.92 23.50 -4.22
CA THR A 113 2.38 22.12 -4.07
C THR A 113 2.60 21.77 -2.59
N ASP A 114 2.62 20.48 -2.30
CA ASP A 114 3.15 19.97 -1.04
C ASP A 114 4.68 20.22 -0.97
N ALA A 115 5.31 19.76 0.12
CA ALA A 115 6.73 19.95 0.32
C ALA A 115 7.55 19.28 -0.79
N GLN A 116 8.45 20.07 -1.39
CA GLN A 116 9.37 19.64 -2.45
C GLN A 116 10.80 19.79 -1.96
N ARG A 117 11.68 18.87 -2.34
CA ARG A 117 13.12 19.04 -2.19
C ARG A 117 13.67 19.63 -3.47
N ILE A 118 14.16 20.87 -3.40
CA ILE A 118 14.92 21.46 -4.52
C ILE A 118 16.41 21.24 -4.30
N ARG A 119 17.09 20.78 -5.35
CA ARG A 119 18.55 20.73 -5.42
C ARG A 119 19.00 21.57 -6.58
N TRP A 120 20.13 22.24 -6.44
CA TRP A 120 20.74 23.01 -7.50
C TRP A 120 22.21 22.70 -7.61
N GLN A 121 22.68 22.59 -8.83
CA GLN A 121 24.08 22.33 -9.14
C GLN A 121 24.53 23.24 -10.26
N PRO A 122 25.55 24.12 -10.01
CA PRO A 122 26.18 24.92 -11.04
C PRO A 122 26.83 24.03 -12.07
N ILE A 123 26.60 24.31 -13.34
CA ILE A 123 27.24 23.67 -14.48
C ILE A 123 27.79 24.74 -15.42
N ALA A 124 28.97 24.51 -16.03
CA ALA A 124 29.50 25.37 -17.05
C ALA A 124 29.37 24.69 -18.41
N LEU A 125 28.70 25.36 -19.34
CA LEU A 125 28.59 24.90 -20.71
C LEU A 125 29.12 25.99 -21.65
N ALA A 126 30.13 25.67 -22.48
CA ALA A 126 30.77 26.60 -23.40
C ALA A 126 31.23 27.93 -22.73
N ALA A 127 31.72 27.87 -21.49
CA ALA A 127 32.14 28.98 -20.64
C ALA A 127 31.02 29.90 -20.09
N GLU A 128 29.75 29.55 -20.34
CA GLU A 128 28.59 30.22 -19.72
C GLU A 128 28.15 29.49 -18.48
N PRO A 129 27.71 30.21 -17.42
CA PRO A 129 27.18 29.59 -16.21
C PRO A 129 25.73 29.21 -16.40
N PHE A 130 25.43 27.93 -16.11
CA PHE A 130 24.07 27.40 -16.01
C PHE A 130 23.84 26.80 -14.64
N LEU A 131 22.57 26.61 -14.28
CA LEU A 131 22.16 25.94 -13.07
C LEU A 131 21.26 24.76 -13.42
N LEU A 132 21.69 23.56 -13.05
CA LEU A 132 20.80 22.41 -13.04
C LEU A 132 19.97 22.44 -11.75
N ILE A 133 18.67 22.46 -11.88
CA ILE A 133 17.71 22.40 -10.78
C ILE A 133 16.98 21.04 -10.86
N THR A 134 16.93 20.34 -9.75
CA THR A 134 16.15 19.09 -9.60
C THR A 134 15.14 19.31 -8.50
N ILE A 135 13.89 18.94 -8.76
CA ILE A 135 12.78 19.06 -7.81
C ILE A 135 12.18 17.67 -7.59
N GLN A 136 12.17 17.24 -6.33
CA GLN A 136 11.67 15.96 -5.89
C GLN A 136 10.45 16.17 -4.99
N ASP A 137 9.35 15.46 -5.27
CA ASP A 137 8.19 15.42 -4.39
C ASP A 137 8.51 14.65 -3.11
N LEU A 138 8.31 15.29 -1.95
CA LEU A 138 8.50 14.69 -0.63
C LEU A 138 7.21 14.14 -0.02
N THR A 139 6.07 14.34 -0.66
CA THR A 139 4.76 13.92 -0.14
C THR A 139 4.73 12.42 0.19
N PRO A 140 5.21 11.50 -0.66
CA PRO A 140 5.21 10.07 -0.34
C PRO A 140 6.08 9.72 0.88
N GLU A 141 7.27 10.36 1.00
CA GLU A 141 8.17 10.14 2.14
C GLU A 141 7.57 10.67 3.44
N GLU A 142 6.95 11.85 3.40
CA GLU A 142 6.31 12.47 4.55
C GLU A 142 5.06 11.72 5.00
N GLU A 143 4.27 11.24 4.05
CA GLU A 143 3.10 10.41 4.35
C GLU A 143 3.50 9.08 4.99
N ALA A 144 4.52 8.41 4.45
CA ALA A 144 5.06 7.18 5.05
C ALA A 144 5.56 7.42 6.48
N LEU A 145 6.32 8.50 6.70
CA LEU A 145 6.80 8.85 8.05
C LEU A 145 5.66 9.22 9.01
N ARG A 146 4.63 9.92 8.52
CA ARG A 146 3.44 10.27 9.31
C ARG A 146 2.65 9.02 9.70
N GLN A 147 2.45 8.11 8.75
CA GLN A 147 1.81 6.82 9.01
C GLN A 147 2.60 6.00 10.03
N GLN A 148 3.93 5.92 9.90
CA GLN A 148 4.79 5.24 10.86
C GLN A 148 4.70 5.85 12.27
N LYS A 149 4.70 7.18 12.40
CA LYS A 149 4.54 7.85 13.70
C LYS A 149 3.17 7.61 14.31
N ALA A 150 2.09 7.67 13.53
CA ALA A 150 0.74 7.36 13.98
C ALA A 150 0.66 5.92 14.47
N PHE A 151 1.18 4.97 13.69
CA PHE A 151 1.25 3.56 14.05
C PHE A 151 1.97 3.33 15.40
N MET A 152 3.16 3.95 15.60
CA MET A 152 3.90 3.83 16.86
C MET A 152 3.17 4.44 18.06
N THR A 153 2.42 5.51 17.84
CA THR A 153 1.59 6.15 18.88
C THR A 153 0.45 5.23 19.29
N ASP A 154 -0.28 4.70 18.31
CA ASP A 154 -1.42 3.81 18.53
C ASP A 154 -0.98 2.49 19.18
N LEU A 155 0.15 1.91 18.74
CA LEU A 155 0.77 0.76 19.36
C LEU A 155 1.07 1.00 20.84
N SER A 156 1.67 2.16 21.16
CA SER A 156 2.01 2.50 22.53
C SER A 156 0.77 2.60 23.42
N HIS A 157 -0.35 3.11 22.90
CA HIS A 157 -1.62 3.16 23.61
C HIS A 157 -2.23 1.76 23.80
N GLU A 158 -2.24 0.94 22.77
CA GLU A 158 -2.81 -0.42 22.80
C GLU A 158 -2.01 -1.37 23.71
N LEU A 159 -0.71 -1.15 23.89
CA LEU A 159 0.12 -1.91 24.83
C LEU A 159 0.02 -1.40 26.27
N ARG A 160 -0.19 -0.09 26.47
CA ARG A 160 -0.25 0.51 27.83
C ARG A 160 -1.45 -0.01 28.64
N THR A 161 -2.60 -0.14 28.00
CA THR A 161 -3.84 -0.60 28.64
C THR A 161 -3.71 -2.01 29.23
N PRO A 162 -3.36 -3.07 28.46
CA PRO A 162 -3.18 -4.41 28.99
C PRO A 162 -2.08 -4.48 30.06
N LEU A 163 -0.97 -3.76 29.86
CA LEU A 163 0.11 -3.71 30.83
C LEU A 163 -0.35 -3.13 32.18
N ALA A 164 -1.20 -2.08 32.14
CA ALA A 164 -1.79 -1.50 33.34
C ALA A 164 -2.72 -2.49 34.07
N ILE A 165 -3.52 -3.27 33.31
CA ILE A 165 -4.42 -4.30 33.86
C ILE A 165 -3.59 -5.41 34.52
N VAL A 166 -2.59 -5.95 33.81
CA VAL A 166 -1.70 -6.98 34.37
C VAL A 166 -1.01 -6.49 35.63
N THR A 167 -0.39 -5.31 35.57
CA THR A 167 0.32 -4.71 36.72
C THR A 167 -0.61 -4.48 37.90
N GLY A 168 -1.79 -3.91 37.65
CA GLY A 168 -2.79 -3.67 38.70
C GLY A 168 -3.32 -4.95 39.32
N THR A 169 -3.53 -5.98 38.52
CA THR A 169 -3.96 -7.31 38.99
C THR A 169 -2.90 -7.99 39.86
N LEU A 170 -1.64 -7.97 39.41
CA LEU A 170 -0.52 -8.50 40.16
C LEU A 170 -0.29 -7.75 41.49
N GLN A 171 -0.38 -6.41 41.47
CA GLN A 171 -0.27 -5.60 42.67
C GLN A 171 -1.37 -5.90 43.70
N ARG A 172 -2.62 -6.15 43.26
CA ARG A 172 -3.72 -6.56 44.14
C ARG A 172 -3.46 -7.96 44.71
N LEU A 173 -3.02 -8.92 43.91
CA LEU A 173 -2.64 -10.26 44.37
C LEU A 173 -1.53 -10.24 45.42
N LEU A 174 -0.56 -9.33 45.27
CA LEU A 174 0.53 -9.15 46.26
C LEU A 174 0.12 -8.48 47.54
N ARG A 175 -0.93 -7.62 47.53
CA ARG A 175 -1.41 -6.88 48.71
C ARG A 175 -2.43 -7.67 49.53
N ASP A 176 -3.26 -8.46 48.83
CA ASP A 176 -4.38 -9.15 49.44
C ASP A 176 -3.88 -10.54 49.93
N ALA A 177 -3.67 -10.65 51.23
CA ALA A 177 -3.45 -11.94 51.92
C ALA A 177 -4.77 -12.72 52.02
N GLU A 178 -5.59 -12.81 50.99
CA GLU A 178 -6.96 -13.32 51.01
C GLU A 178 -7.13 -14.78 50.62
N PRO A 179 -8.23 -15.42 51.05
CA PRO A 179 -8.47 -16.85 50.92
C PRO A 179 -8.68 -17.27 49.45
N ALA A 180 -8.34 -18.51 49.19
CA ALA A 180 -8.05 -19.23 47.94
C ALA A 180 -9.01 -19.11 46.73
N GLY A 181 -10.11 -18.37 46.74
CA GLY A 181 -11.08 -18.29 45.64
C GLY A 181 -10.80 -17.18 44.61
N HIS A 182 -10.64 -15.97 45.08
CA HIS A 182 -10.51 -14.77 44.19
C HIS A 182 -9.13 -14.57 43.57
N GLY A 183 -8.08 -15.21 44.09
CA GLY A 183 -6.75 -15.17 43.52
C GLY A 183 -6.65 -15.87 42.15
N ARG A 184 -7.44 -16.91 41.95
CA ARG A 184 -7.45 -17.70 40.70
C ARG A 184 -8.12 -16.91 39.56
N ASP A 185 -9.23 -16.26 39.85
CA ASP A 185 -9.93 -15.45 38.85
C ASP A 185 -9.10 -14.24 38.40
N ARG A 186 -8.41 -13.59 39.35
CA ARG A 186 -7.49 -12.47 39.05
C ARG A 186 -6.28 -12.91 38.25
N LEU A 187 -5.71 -14.10 38.51
CA LEU A 187 -4.65 -14.66 37.69
C LEU A 187 -5.13 -14.98 36.28
N HIS A 188 -6.36 -15.47 36.13
CA HIS A 188 -6.95 -15.74 34.85
C HIS A 188 -7.07 -14.46 34.00
N VAL A 189 -7.59 -13.36 34.58
CA VAL A 189 -7.67 -12.06 33.92
C VAL A 189 -6.29 -11.54 33.49
N ALA A 190 -5.28 -11.67 34.36
CA ALA A 190 -3.92 -11.25 34.01
C ALA A 190 -3.32 -12.12 32.90
N TRP A 191 -3.60 -13.43 32.89
CA TRP A 191 -3.15 -14.36 31.88
C TRP A 191 -3.79 -14.09 30.51
N GLU A 192 -5.09 -13.83 30.48
CA GLU A 192 -5.80 -13.45 29.24
C GLU A 192 -5.21 -12.18 28.64
N GLU A 193 -4.90 -11.18 29.47
CA GLU A 193 -4.33 -9.93 28.96
C GLU A 193 -2.88 -10.10 28.47
N VAL A 194 -2.07 -10.95 29.10
CA VAL A 194 -0.75 -11.31 28.59
C VAL A 194 -0.86 -12.04 27.26
N ARG A 195 -1.83 -12.95 27.11
CA ARG A 195 -2.09 -13.65 25.85
C ARG A 195 -2.51 -12.70 24.74
N ARG A 196 -3.34 -11.72 25.07
CA ARG A 196 -3.74 -10.66 24.15
C ARG A 196 -2.56 -9.81 23.67
N MET A 197 -1.68 -9.41 24.60
CA MET A 197 -0.42 -8.71 24.24
C MET A 197 0.46 -9.54 23.32
N HIS A 198 0.56 -10.84 23.57
CA HIS A 198 1.34 -11.73 22.72
C HIS A 198 0.79 -11.78 21.28
N GLN A 199 -0.52 -11.94 21.11
CA GLN A 199 -1.17 -11.89 19.81
C GLN A 199 -0.95 -10.56 19.09
N LEU A 200 -1.02 -9.42 19.81
CA LEU A 200 -0.71 -8.12 19.25
C LEU A 200 0.72 -8.05 18.71
N LEU A 201 1.70 -8.53 19.47
CA LEU A 201 3.09 -8.54 19.04
C LEU A 201 3.32 -9.46 17.84
N GLU A 202 2.68 -10.62 17.79
CA GLU A 202 2.75 -11.52 16.63
C GLU A 202 2.18 -10.86 15.37
N HIS A 203 1.00 -10.23 15.46
CA HIS A 203 0.39 -9.52 14.35
C HIS A 203 1.27 -8.37 13.86
N LEU A 204 1.84 -7.59 14.76
CA LEU A 204 2.75 -6.49 14.43
C LEU A 204 4.04 -6.98 13.79
N THR A 205 4.61 -8.06 14.28
CA THR A 205 5.82 -8.66 13.70
C THR A 205 5.54 -9.13 12.27
N LEU A 206 4.40 -9.77 12.04
CA LEU A 206 4.01 -10.20 10.71
C LEU A 206 3.76 -9.01 9.77
N MET A 207 3.05 -7.97 10.23
CA MET A 207 2.83 -6.75 9.45
C MET A 207 4.14 -6.08 9.03
N THR A 208 5.10 -5.95 9.94
CA THR A 208 6.40 -5.37 9.63
C THR A 208 7.22 -6.24 8.68
N SER A 209 7.16 -7.56 8.83
CA SER A 209 7.84 -8.50 7.94
C SER A 209 7.30 -8.44 6.51
N LEU A 210 5.97 -8.35 6.35
CA LEU A 210 5.31 -8.20 5.04
C LEU A 210 5.64 -6.88 4.34
N GLN A 211 5.86 -5.80 5.10
CA GLN A 211 6.31 -4.52 4.54
C GLN A 211 7.75 -4.57 4.02
N VAL A 212 8.63 -5.37 4.66
CA VAL A 212 10.04 -5.52 4.24
C VAL A 212 10.17 -6.47 3.06
N ASP A 213 9.46 -7.59 3.09
CA ASP A 213 9.47 -8.58 2.01
C ASP A 213 8.06 -9.18 1.80
N PRO A 214 7.30 -8.63 0.84
CA PRO A 214 5.98 -9.15 0.51
C PRO A 214 5.98 -10.61 0.01
N ARG A 215 7.14 -11.16 -0.37
CA ARG A 215 7.27 -12.54 -0.89
C ARG A 215 7.36 -13.59 0.22
N LEU A 216 7.44 -13.19 1.49
CA LEU A 216 7.49 -14.12 2.63
C LEU A 216 6.27 -15.05 2.73
N THR A 217 5.17 -14.75 2.03
CA THR A 217 3.92 -15.51 2.10
C THR A 217 3.83 -16.70 1.13
N GLY A 218 4.96 -17.17 0.61
CA GLY A 218 5.03 -18.44 -0.11
C GLY A 218 4.88 -18.35 -1.63
N GLU A 219 5.70 -19.14 -2.31
CA GLU A 219 5.74 -19.20 -3.79
C GLU A 219 4.96 -20.39 -4.37
N HIS A 220 4.26 -21.16 -3.54
CA HIS A 220 3.65 -22.40 -3.96
C HIS A 220 2.26 -22.20 -4.56
N ARG A 221 2.03 -22.85 -5.68
CA ARG A 221 0.72 -22.91 -6.31
C ARG A 221 -0.20 -23.80 -5.48
N GLN A 222 -1.34 -23.27 -5.07
CA GLN A 222 -2.29 -23.95 -4.21
C GLN A 222 -3.71 -23.87 -4.80
N SER A 223 -4.47 -24.94 -4.60
CA SER A 223 -5.90 -24.96 -4.89
C SER A 223 -6.68 -24.49 -3.66
N LEU A 224 -7.52 -23.46 -3.82
CA LEU A 224 -8.21 -22.83 -2.69
C LEU A 224 -9.26 -23.73 -2.05
N GLU A 225 -10.06 -24.45 -2.82
CA GLU A 225 -11.15 -25.29 -2.26
C GLU A 225 -10.64 -26.36 -1.28
N PRO A 226 -9.62 -27.17 -1.59
CA PRO A 226 -9.07 -28.12 -0.61
C PRO A 226 -8.54 -27.45 0.65
N LEU A 227 -7.88 -26.28 0.53
CA LEU A 227 -7.36 -25.54 1.67
C LEU A 227 -8.48 -24.99 2.56
N LEU A 228 -9.56 -24.44 1.99
CA LEU A 228 -10.73 -23.98 2.73
C LEU A 228 -11.43 -25.15 3.46
N ARG A 229 -11.58 -26.30 2.80
CA ARG A 229 -12.12 -27.50 3.43
C ARG A 229 -11.24 -28.03 4.54
N GLN A 230 -9.92 -27.97 4.39
CA GLN A 230 -8.97 -28.38 5.41
C GLN A 230 -9.01 -27.44 6.61
N TRP A 231 -8.98 -26.13 6.39
CA TRP A 231 -9.13 -25.12 7.43
C TRP A 231 -10.44 -25.30 8.21
N HIS A 232 -11.57 -25.45 7.50
CA HIS A 232 -12.88 -25.64 8.12
C HIS A 232 -12.95 -26.85 9.03
N ARG A 233 -12.21 -27.93 8.75
CA ARG A 233 -12.15 -29.11 9.62
C ARG A 233 -11.33 -28.87 10.90
N GLN A 234 -10.42 -27.90 10.88
CA GLN A 234 -9.52 -27.59 12.00
C GLN A 234 -10.12 -26.61 13.02
N ILE A 235 -11.07 -25.76 12.60
CA ILE A 235 -11.73 -24.81 13.52
C ILE A 235 -12.55 -25.55 14.58
N PRO A 236 -12.73 -24.96 15.79
CA PRO A 236 -13.53 -25.55 16.87
C PRO A 236 -14.94 -25.95 16.42
N SER A 237 -15.47 -27.06 16.96
CA SER A 237 -16.79 -27.55 16.58
C SER A 237 -17.90 -26.52 16.76
N THR A 238 -17.88 -25.77 17.85
CA THR A 238 -18.83 -24.68 18.14
C THR A 238 -18.86 -23.59 17.08
N LEU A 239 -17.72 -23.33 16.42
CA LEU A 239 -17.62 -22.35 15.34
C LEU A 239 -17.91 -23.00 13.98
N ARG A 240 -17.52 -24.26 13.80
CA ARG A 240 -17.71 -25.01 12.56
C ARG A 240 -19.19 -25.12 12.18
N ASP A 241 -20.07 -25.32 13.15
CA ASP A 241 -21.50 -25.42 12.92
C ASP A 241 -22.13 -24.11 12.44
N ARG A 242 -21.46 -22.98 12.68
CA ARG A 242 -21.89 -21.63 12.24
C ARG A 242 -21.29 -21.23 10.89
N VAL A 243 -20.16 -21.81 10.52
CA VAL A 243 -19.43 -21.44 9.29
C VAL A 243 -19.84 -22.35 8.15
N HIS A 244 -20.51 -21.79 7.15
CA HIS A 244 -20.99 -22.53 5.98
C HIS A 244 -20.11 -22.22 4.76
N LEU A 245 -19.52 -23.26 4.17
CA LEU A 245 -18.75 -23.13 2.94
C LEU A 245 -19.62 -23.35 1.72
N ALA A 246 -19.61 -22.42 0.79
CA ALA A 246 -20.26 -22.55 -0.51
C ALA A 246 -19.22 -22.36 -1.63
N PHE A 247 -19.32 -23.20 -2.65
CA PHE A 247 -18.43 -23.16 -3.81
C PHE A 247 -19.32 -22.98 -5.05
N ALA A 248 -19.19 -21.81 -5.71
CA ALA A 248 -19.95 -21.48 -6.91
C ALA A 248 -19.01 -21.48 -8.13
N GLY A 249 -19.42 -22.10 -9.24
CA GLY A 249 -18.68 -22.10 -10.49
C GLY A 249 -18.15 -23.47 -10.94
N SER A 250 -17.22 -23.46 -11.88
CA SER A 250 -16.71 -24.63 -12.63
C SER A 250 -16.08 -25.71 -11.72
N GLN A 251 -16.09 -26.97 -12.19
CA GLN A 251 -15.51 -28.14 -11.53
C GLN A 251 -13.98 -28.05 -11.28
N VAL A 252 -13.31 -27.03 -11.80
CA VAL A 252 -11.87 -26.84 -11.62
C VAL A 252 -11.63 -25.91 -10.45
N SER A 253 -11.03 -26.44 -9.39
CA SER A 253 -10.63 -25.66 -8.22
C SER A 253 -9.62 -24.58 -8.62
N PRO A 254 -9.89 -23.29 -8.37
CA PRO A 254 -8.98 -22.20 -8.76
C PRO A 254 -7.64 -22.34 -8.06
N SER A 255 -6.56 -22.16 -8.82
CA SER A 255 -5.19 -22.21 -8.31
C SER A 255 -4.62 -20.80 -8.15
N VAL A 256 -4.08 -20.52 -6.98
CA VAL A 256 -3.48 -19.23 -6.60
C VAL A 256 -2.08 -19.43 -6.02
N ARG A 257 -1.28 -18.37 -5.97
CA ARG A 257 0.02 -18.39 -5.28
C ARG A 257 -0.14 -17.79 -3.89
N LEU A 258 -0.06 -18.62 -2.88
CA LEU A 258 -0.09 -18.18 -1.49
C LEU A 258 0.47 -19.27 -0.55
N ASP A 259 0.81 -18.88 0.66
CA ASP A 259 1.11 -19.80 1.75
C ASP A 259 -0.19 -20.25 2.43
N PRO A 260 -0.42 -21.57 2.59
CA PRO A 260 -1.58 -22.09 3.30
C PRO A 260 -1.75 -21.56 4.73
N GLN A 261 -0.66 -21.36 5.46
CA GLN A 261 -0.71 -20.86 6.84
C GLN A 261 -1.15 -19.39 6.88
N ALA A 262 -0.65 -18.58 5.94
CA ALA A 262 -1.07 -17.20 5.79
C ALA A 262 -2.56 -17.07 5.38
N LEU A 263 -3.05 -17.96 4.52
CA LEU A 263 -4.48 -18.04 4.19
C LEU A 263 -5.32 -18.40 5.43
N TRP A 264 -4.92 -19.41 6.19
CA TRP A 264 -5.65 -19.82 7.39
C TRP A 264 -5.68 -18.72 8.44
N LEU A 265 -4.57 -18.00 8.64
CA LEU A 265 -4.54 -16.83 9.51
C LEU A 265 -5.52 -15.73 9.04
N ALA A 266 -5.55 -15.44 7.74
CA ALA A 266 -6.50 -14.48 7.18
C ALA A 266 -7.96 -14.90 7.41
N LEU A 267 -8.26 -16.20 7.22
CA LEU A 267 -9.60 -16.76 7.48
C LEU A 267 -9.96 -16.69 8.97
N ASP A 268 -9.04 -17.04 9.87
CA ASP A 268 -9.25 -16.94 11.31
C ASP A 268 -9.57 -15.52 11.74
N LEU A 269 -8.83 -14.53 11.22
CA LEU A 269 -9.06 -13.12 11.51
C LEU A 269 -10.41 -12.62 10.96
N LEU A 270 -10.79 -13.05 9.75
CA LEU A 270 -12.07 -12.66 9.13
C LEU A 270 -13.26 -13.28 9.85
N VAL A 271 -13.16 -14.56 10.24
CA VAL A 271 -14.20 -15.24 10.97
C VAL A 271 -14.30 -14.74 12.42
N ASP A 272 -13.17 -14.47 13.10
CA ASP A 272 -13.17 -13.84 14.41
C ASP A 272 -13.86 -12.47 14.37
N ASN A 273 -13.58 -11.67 13.34
CA ASN A 273 -14.27 -10.40 13.10
C ASN A 273 -15.77 -10.59 12.90
N ALA A 274 -16.20 -11.58 12.10
CA ALA A 274 -17.61 -11.89 11.87
C ALA A 274 -18.31 -12.38 13.15
N VAL A 275 -17.63 -13.13 14.01
CA VAL A 275 -18.16 -13.58 15.31
C VAL A 275 -18.31 -12.42 16.28
N ARG A 276 -17.32 -11.52 16.35
CA ARG A 276 -17.32 -10.39 17.30
C ARG A 276 -18.37 -9.34 16.97
N HIS A 277 -18.53 -9.03 15.69
CA HIS A 277 -19.40 -7.95 15.22
C HIS A 277 -20.75 -8.44 14.69
N GLY A 278 -20.87 -9.76 14.50
CA GLY A 278 -22.12 -10.41 14.07
C GLY A 278 -23.10 -10.65 15.20
N VAL A 279 -24.35 -10.96 14.81
CA VAL A 279 -25.37 -11.43 15.73
C VAL A 279 -25.02 -12.86 16.19
N ALA A 280 -25.14 -13.11 17.49
CA ALA A 280 -24.94 -14.45 18.05
C ALA A 280 -25.87 -15.46 17.35
N ASP A 281 -25.35 -16.66 17.12
CA ASP A 281 -26.09 -17.79 16.52
C ASP A 281 -26.51 -17.62 15.05
N GLN A 282 -26.21 -16.49 14.40
CA GLN A 282 -26.40 -16.36 12.96
C GLN A 282 -25.26 -17.04 12.18
N PRO A 283 -25.58 -17.65 11.01
CA PRO A 283 -24.58 -18.30 10.17
C PRO A 283 -23.58 -17.28 9.59
N ILE A 284 -22.34 -17.72 9.41
CA ILE A 284 -21.30 -17.02 8.67
C ILE A 284 -21.09 -17.78 7.36
N GLN A 285 -21.30 -17.13 6.23
CA GLN A 285 -21.15 -17.76 4.92
C GLN A 285 -19.80 -17.42 4.33
N LEU A 286 -19.07 -18.43 3.86
CA LEU A 286 -17.87 -18.29 3.06
C LEU A 286 -18.17 -18.80 1.65
N VAL A 287 -18.19 -17.91 0.69
CA VAL A 287 -18.50 -18.22 -0.70
C VAL A 287 -17.25 -18.04 -1.55
N LEU A 288 -16.80 -19.13 -2.18
CA LEU A 288 -15.71 -19.12 -3.13
C LEU A 288 -16.25 -19.20 -4.55
N GLN A 289 -15.91 -18.25 -5.41
CA GLN A 289 -16.34 -18.19 -6.79
C GLN A 289 -15.27 -17.56 -7.69
N PRO A 290 -15.21 -17.91 -9.00
CA PRO A 290 -14.42 -17.14 -9.95
C PRO A 290 -15.02 -15.76 -10.12
N ASP A 291 -14.20 -14.77 -10.48
CA ASP A 291 -14.70 -13.48 -10.93
C ASP A 291 -15.42 -13.61 -12.29
N GLY A 292 -16.20 -12.58 -12.67
CA GLY A 292 -16.92 -12.59 -13.95
C GLY A 292 -16.02 -12.65 -15.20
N ALA A 293 -14.74 -12.31 -15.08
CA ALA A 293 -13.75 -12.37 -16.15
C ALA A 293 -12.94 -13.68 -16.15
N GLY A 294 -13.01 -14.49 -15.08
CA GLY A 294 -12.23 -15.71 -14.94
C GLY A 294 -10.74 -15.51 -14.71
N THR A 295 -10.33 -14.29 -14.35
CA THR A 295 -8.94 -13.91 -14.09
C THR A 295 -8.56 -13.94 -12.63
N SER A 296 -9.54 -13.91 -11.75
CA SER A 296 -9.36 -13.88 -10.30
C SER A 296 -10.32 -14.84 -9.61
N CYS A 297 -10.00 -15.18 -8.39
CA CYS A 297 -10.87 -15.89 -7.47
C CYS A 297 -11.37 -14.94 -6.40
N VAL A 298 -12.67 -14.98 -6.14
CA VAL A 298 -13.34 -14.15 -5.14
C VAL A 298 -13.78 -15.04 -3.99
N LEU A 299 -13.35 -14.69 -2.78
CA LEU A 299 -13.82 -15.28 -1.53
C LEU A 299 -14.58 -14.20 -0.75
N GLU A 300 -15.87 -14.46 -0.54
CA GLU A 300 -16.76 -13.59 0.21
C GLU A 300 -17.03 -14.17 1.59
N ILE A 301 -16.86 -13.37 2.62
CA ILE A 301 -17.23 -13.68 4.00
C ILE A 301 -18.40 -12.79 4.39
N ILE A 302 -19.55 -13.41 4.57
CA ILE A 302 -20.82 -12.73 4.81
C ILE A 302 -21.29 -13.03 6.22
N SER A 303 -21.55 -11.99 6.99
CA SER A 303 -22.07 -12.07 8.36
C SER A 303 -23.18 -11.04 8.59
N VAL A 304 -24.09 -11.36 9.50
CA VAL A 304 -25.21 -10.48 9.87
C VAL A 304 -24.91 -9.78 11.17
N GLY A 305 -24.93 -8.45 11.16
CA GLY A 305 -24.72 -7.58 12.31
C GLY A 305 -26.01 -6.88 12.78
N ALA A 306 -26.04 -6.47 14.04
CA ALA A 306 -27.16 -5.74 14.63
C ALA A 306 -27.08 -4.21 14.41
N ALA A 307 -25.92 -3.69 14.02
CA ALA A 307 -25.68 -2.26 13.86
C ALA A 307 -26.23 -1.73 12.52
N ALA A 308 -26.58 -0.45 12.48
CA ALA A 308 -26.95 0.22 11.23
C ALA A 308 -25.75 0.26 10.25
N PRO A 309 -25.98 0.21 8.94
CA PRO A 309 -24.90 0.29 7.96
C PRO A 309 -24.19 1.64 8.02
N VAL A 310 -22.89 1.62 7.82
CA VAL A 310 -22.05 2.82 7.78
C VAL A 310 -21.69 3.19 6.33
N GLY A 311 -21.28 4.46 6.14
CA GLY A 311 -20.89 4.94 4.81
C GLY A 311 -19.59 4.30 4.28
N PRO A 312 -19.36 4.37 2.95
CA PRO A 312 -18.19 3.76 2.30
C PRO A 312 -16.85 4.22 2.87
N ASP A 313 -16.72 5.51 3.23
CA ASP A 313 -15.47 6.06 3.78
C ASP A 313 -15.13 5.46 5.15
N ALA A 314 -16.14 5.19 5.98
CA ALA A 314 -15.95 4.52 7.27
C ALA A 314 -15.50 3.06 7.07
N LEU A 315 -16.09 2.34 6.10
CA LEU A 315 -15.70 0.98 5.75
C LEU A 315 -14.24 0.91 5.27
N LEU A 316 -13.81 1.84 4.43
CA LEU A 316 -12.41 1.96 4.02
C LEU A 316 -11.48 2.27 5.21
N GLY A 317 -11.96 3.06 6.17
CA GLY A 317 -11.25 3.33 7.42
C GLY A 317 -10.94 2.06 8.21
N TRP A 318 -11.84 1.07 8.25
CA TRP A 318 -11.65 -0.17 9.01
C TRP A 318 -10.53 -1.08 8.47
N LEU A 319 -10.07 -0.84 7.25
CA LEU A 319 -8.89 -1.50 6.67
C LEU A 319 -7.56 -0.86 7.13
N ARG A 320 -7.60 0.22 7.92
CA ARG A 320 -6.40 0.83 8.49
C ARG A 320 -6.08 0.22 9.85
N PRO A 321 -4.80 0.10 10.23
CA PRO A 321 -4.41 -0.38 11.54
C PRO A 321 -5.03 0.45 12.67
N PHE A 322 -5.41 -0.19 13.77
CA PHE A 322 -5.95 0.39 15.00
C PHE A 322 -7.29 1.15 14.87
N VAL A 323 -7.92 1.10 13.71
CA VAL A 323 -9.25 1.71 13.52
C VAL A 323 -10.32 0.74 14.01
N ARG A 324 -11.26 1.26 14.79
CA ARG A 324 -12.43 0.54 15.32
C ARG A 324 -13.71 1.22 14.88
N ALA A 325 -14.80 0.47 14.80
CA ALA A 325 -16.14 1.04 14.61
C ALA A 325 -16.51 1.89 15.83
N GLU A 326 -17.03 3.10 15.60
CA GLU A 326 -17.41 4.03 16.70
C GLU A 326 -18.51 3.47 17.62
N LEU A 327 -19.31 2.52 17.14
CA LEU A 327 -20.37 1.84 17.88
C LEU A 327 -19.85 1.03 19.10
N ASP A 328 -18.56 0.75 19.16
CA ASP A 328 -17.95 -0.06 20.23
C ASP A 328 -17.46 0.77 21.43
N ARG A 329 -17.56 2.11 21.39
CA ARG A 329 -17.04 2.97 22.46
C ARG A 329 -17.79 2.83 23.78
N ASP A 330 -19.08 2.48 23.74
CA ASP A 330 -19.92 2.31 24.93
C ASP A 330 -20.01 0.85 25.44
N ALA A 331 -19.59 -0.11 24.64
CA ALA A 331 -19.55 -1.51 25.03
C ALA A 331 -18.16 -1.84 25.60
N HIS A 332 -18.04 -1.89 26.91
CA HIS A 332 -16.85 -2.36 27.66
C HIS A 332 -16.42 -3.81 27.31
N ARG A 333 -16.84 -4.36 26.17
CA ARG A 333 -16.70 -5.78 25.80
C ARG A 333 -16.17 -6.11 24.41
N VAL A 334 -15.89 -5.15 23.54
CA VAL A 334 -15.32 -5.52 22.25
C VAL A 334 -13.80 -5.52 22.34
N GLU A 335 -13.28 -6.70 22.62
CA GLU A 335 -11.87 -7.01 22.69
C GLU A 335 -11.28 -7.12 21.30
N GLY A 336 -10.44 -6.18 20.89
CA GLY A 336 -9.70 -6.25 19.63
C GLY A 336 -8.86 -4.99 19.42
N ALA A 337 -7.65 -5.13 18.95
CA ALA A 337 -6.71 -4.02 18.72
C ALA A 337 -6.96 -3.26 17.40
N GLY A 338 -7.97 -3.65 16.61
CA GLY A 338 -8.21 -3.06 15.30
C GLY A 338 -7.12 -3.39 14.25
N LEU A 339 -6.39 -4.51 14.46
CA LEU A 339 -5.32 -4.95 13.55
C LEU A 339 -5.77 -6.04 12.57
N GLY A 340 -6.83 -6.77 12.84
CA GLY A 340 -7.22 -7.95 12.07
C GLY A 340 -7.45 -7.66 10.60
N LEU A 341 -8.33 -6.71 10.27
CA LEU A 341 -8.65 -6.38 8.88
C LEU A 341 -7.47 -5.75 8.13
N SER A 342 -6.65 -4.95 8.81
CA SER A 342 -5.44 -4.36 8.19
C SER A 342 -4.38 -5.43 7.90
N LEU A 343 -4.24 -6.44 8.74
CA LEU A 343 -3.35 -7.58 8.49
C LEU A 343 -3.88 -8.46 7.35
N VAL A 344 -5.18 -8.75 7.32
CA VAL A 344 -5.80 -9.45 6.18
C VAL A 344 -5.53 -8.70 4.87
N ARG A 345 -5.70 -7.38 4.87
CA ARG A 345 -5.40 -6.55 3.70
C ARG A 345 -3.96 -6.71 3.24
N GLN A 346 -2.98 -6.61 4.14
CA GLN A 346 -1.56 -6.76 3.79
C GLN A 346 -1.22 -8.16 3.28
N LEU A 347 -1.78 -9.22 3.89
CA LEU A 347 -1.62 -10.59 3.40
C LEU A 347 -2.15 -10.74 1.98
N VAL A 348 -3.36 -10.26 1.72
CA VAL A 348 -4.00 -10.35 0.40
C VAL A 348 -3.24 -9.52 -0.65
N GLU A 349 -2.81 -8.31 -0.29
CA GLU A 349 -1.96 -7.47 -1.16
C GLU A 349 -0.62 -8.15 -1.49
N SER A 350 -0.03 -8.90 -0.55
CA SER A 350 1.20 -9.68 -0.81
C SER A 350 0.99 -10.83 -1.82
N TRP A 351 -0.24 -11.31 -1.98
CA TRP A 351 -0.63 -12.29 -3.02
C TRP A 351 -1.02 -11.63 -4.35
N GLY A 352 -0.92 -10.29 -4.46
CA GLY A 352 -1.36 -9.50 -5.61
C GLY A 352 -2.87 -9.31 -5.67
N GLY A 353 -3.58 -9.55 -4.56
CA GLY A 353 -5.02 -9.44 -4.45
C GLY A 353 -5.51 -8.12 -3.85
N THR A 354 -6.81 -8.03 -3.63
CA THR A 354 -7.47 -6.87 -3.02
C THR A 354 -8.52 -7.29 -1.99
N VAL A 355 -8.77 -6.41 -1.01
CA VAL A 355 -9.82 -6.58 0.01
C VAL A 355 -10.81 -5.43 -0.09
N ALA A 356 -12.08 -5.75 -0.13
CA ALA A 356 -13.17 -4.78 -0.12
C ALA A 356 -14.18 -5.12 0.99
N LEU A 357 -14.81 -4.10 1.56
CA LEU A 357 -15.90 -4.23 2.52
C LEU A 357 -17.16 -3.59 1.95
N ALA A 358 -18.27 -4.27 2.13
CA ALA A 358 -19.59 -3.75 1.81
C ALA A 358 -20.58 -4.07 2.93
N GLN A 359 -21.53 -3.16 3.16
CA GLN A 359 -22.65 -3.39 4.05
C GLN A 359 -23.96 -3.17 3.31
N ARG A 360 -24.92 -4.03 3.56
CA ARG A 360 -26.28 -3.92 3.01
C ARG A 360 -27.29 -4.09 4.13
N GLN A 361 -28.36 -3.32 4.08
CA GLN A 361 -29.47 -3.48 4.99
C GLN A 361 -30.39 -4.58 4.46
N SER A 362 -30.62 -5.62 5.25
CA SER A 362 -31.56 -6.70 4.92
C SER A 362 -32.96 -6.31 5.38
N SER A 363 -33.95 -6.31 4.48
CA SER A 363 -35.36 -6.20 4.83
C SER A 363 -35.92 -7.61 5.12
N PRO A 364 -36.80 -7.82 6.13
CA PRO A 364 -37.61 -6.87 6.89
C PRO A 364 -37.08 -6.51 8.30
N ASP A 365 -35.97 -7.13 8.77
CA ASP A 365 -35.59 -7.11 10.20
C ASP A 365 -34.61 -5.98 10.55
N GLN A 366 -34.31 -5.03 9.67
CA GLN A 366 -33.32 -3.96 9.85
C GLN A 366 -31.90 -4.44 10.25
N GLN A 367 -31.59 -5.71 9.99
CA GLN A 367 -30.27 -6.26 10.22
C GLN A 367 -29.31 -5.81 9.10
N THR A 368 -28.06 -5.61 9.45
CA THR A 368 -27.02 -5.23 8.49
C THR A 368 -26.18 -6.44 8.12
N GLU A 369 -26.20 -6.80 6.86
CA GLU A 369 -25.31 -7.81 6.29
C GLU A 369 -23.97 -7.15 5.95
N THR A 370 -22.88 -7.65 6.54
CA THR A 370 -21.52 -7.22 6.25
C THR A 370 -20.84 -8.28 5.39
N CYS A 371 -20.34 -7.86 4.23
CA CYS A 371 -19.59 -8.69 3.30
C CYS A 371 -18.16 -8.20 3.21
N VAL A 372 -17.20 -9.08 3.52
CA VAL A 372 -15.78 -8.87 3.26
C VAL A 372 -15.41 -9.68 2.02
N THR A 373 -14.99 -9.01 0.98
CA THR A 373 -14.62 -9.61 -0.31
C THR A 373 -13.11 -9.62 -0.45
N VAL A 374 -12.53 -10.80 -0.59
CA VAL A 374 -11.11 -11.03 -0.87
C VAL A 374 -10.98 -11.51 -2.30
N THR A 375 -10.27 -10.75 -3.14
CA THR A 375 -10.01 -11.12 -4.54
C THR A 375 -8.54 -11.46 -4.70
N VAL A 376 -8.24 -12.64 -5.24
CA VAL A 376 -6.86 -13.11 -5.48
C VAL A 376 -6.71 -13.49 -6.95
N PRO A 377 -5.66 -13.04 -7.64
CA PRO A 377 -5.44 -13.35 -9.05
C PRO A 377 -5.21 -14.86 -9.24
N LEU A 378 -5.83 -15.43 -10.27
CA LEU A 378 -5.60 -16.80 -10.69
C LEU A 378 -4.26 -16.90 -11.39
N GLN A 379 -3.56 -18.00 -11.15
CA GLN A 379 -2.41 -18.36 -11.97
C GLN A 379 -2.93 -19.09 -13.21
N GLU A 380 -2.57 -18.58 -14.39
CA GLU A 380 -2.85 -19.30 -15.64
C GLU A 380 -2.35 -20.73 -15.54
N PRO A 381 -3.10 -21.74 -16.08
CA PRO A 381 -2.55 -23.07 -16.26
C PRO A 381 -1.28 -22.91 -17.09
N LEU A 382 -0.15 -23.41 -16.60
CA LEU A 382 1.08 -23.50 -17.39
C LEU A 382 0.69 -24.05 -18.74
N GLY A 383 0.89 -23.23 -19.79
CA GLY A 383 0.41 -23.41 -21.15
C GLY A 383 0.42 -24.85 -21.59
N GLY A 384 -0.64 -25.21 -22.33
CA GLY A 384 -0.86 -26.56 -22.81
C GLY A 384 0.40 -27.22 -23.30
N PHE A 385 0.61 -28.43 -22.88
CA PHE A 385 1.39 -29.38 -23.65
C PHE A 385 0.84 -29.30 -25.08
N GLU A 386 1.56 -28.65 -25.98
CA GLU A 386 1.38 -28.87 -27.41
C GLU A 386 1.46 -30.37 -27.60
N ALA A 387 0.34 -30.99 -27.93
CA ALA A 387 0.32 -32.38 -28.35
C ALA A 387 1.28 -32.47 -29.53
N ALA A 388 2.35 -33.24 -29.34
CA ALA A 388 3.26 -33.58 -30.43
C ALA A 388 2.44 -34.02 -31.63
N PRO A 389 2.74 -33.56 -32.87
CA PRO A 389 2.05 -34.01 -34.06
C PRO A 389 2.20 -35.53 -34.18
N GLY A 390 1.06 -36.21 -34.17
CA GLY A 390 1.02 -37.66 -34.31
C GLY A 390 1.81 -38.11 -35.52
N ASP A 391 2.74 -39.02 -35.29
CA ASP A 391 3.33 -39.85 -36.34
C ASP A 391 2.20 -40.59 -37.09
N GLU A 392 1.89 -40.10 -38.27
CA GLU A 392 1.18 -40.89 -39.27
C GLU A 392 2.07 -42.08 -39.60
N GLN A 393 1.81 -43.20 -38.95
CA GLN A 393 2.26 -44.51 -39.46
C GLN A 393 1.50 -44.80 -40.74
N THR A 394 2.17 -44.54 -41.85
CA THR A 394 1.88 -45.17 -43.15
C THR A 394 2.19 -46.67 -43.06
N ASP A 395 1.13 -47.50 -43.11
CA ASP A 395 1.24 -48.92 -43.39
C ASP A 395 1.64 -49.11 -44.88
N PRO A 396 2.59 -50.00 -45.19
CA PRO A 396 2.76 -50.51 -46.52
C PRO A 396 2.03 -51.85 -46.68
N VAL A 397 1.20 -51.94 -47.69
CA VAL A 397 0.74 -53.11 -48.49
C VAL A 397 0.99 -54.52 -47.95
#